data_581f5fe19d74b585920ee37ac1698f5d
#
_entry.id   581f5fe19d74b585920ee37ac1698f5d
#
_cell.length_a   1.000
_cell.length_b   1.000
_cell.length_c   1.000
_cell.angle_alpha   90.00
_cell.angle_beta   90.00
_cell.angle_gamma   90.00
#
_symmetry.space_group_name_H-M   'P 1'
#
loop_
_entity.id
_entity.type
_entity.pdbx_description
1 polymer ?
#
loop_
_entity_poly.entity_id
_entity_poly.type
_entity_poly.pdbx_seq_one_letter_code
_entity_poly.pdbx_strand_id
1 'polypeptide(L)'
;MAINRREFLKGAALGVGAGMLGAMGVYSYSPWRKAMLAQVQRKMTDIGQCKSVKIFNISETSWFDNGIFMNNVTKAGGLLVDQYTFNWPPFGNGKGIGKGSYAEGIAKIKHLLPNKLEEAWAIAKGNSVDPDNAGGFSCLVEIEDLEGKKTLYLFDTGWNYEWMDTCYKREGIDRMLANNEIAAFIQTHEHMDHFWGFPVVTKYNPNIHVYTPSTFYPPGKQYIKDCGHVGKWTEVKKGLHQLQPGAALFMFEVPIIFKVFGEMSLYCNVKDVGLVSITGCCHQGIILFADTAYKELRYDNDQFYGLYGGLHISPFDDWDPKYDDLVIGLEKWKLQRVGCNHCTGLITAQKFVDAGYPVVKGTARFRSKTTNYLGNGDVITFPG
;
A
#
# COMPACT_ATOMS: atom_id res chain seq x y z
N MET A 1 -11.89 50.01 -4.49
CA MET A 1 -11.08 50.16 -3.24
C MET A 1 -10.61 48.79 -2.83
N ALA A 2 -9.31 48.51 -2.99
CA ALA A 2 -8.74 47.22 -2.55
C ALA A 2 -8.47 47.28 -1.05
N ILE A 3 -9.12 46.44 -0.29
CA ILE A 3 -8.90 46.31 1.15
C ILE A 3 -7.51 45.69 1.35
N ASN A 4 -6.65 46.40 2.09
CA ASN A 4 -5.29 45.97 2.38
C ASN A 4 -5.34 44.74 3.31
N ARG A 5 -4.66 43.66 2.88
CA ARG A 5 -4.60 42.35 3.55
C ARG A 5 -4.18 42.45 5.04
N ARG A 6 -3.43 43.49 5.40
CA ARG A 6 -2.97 43.77 6.77
C ARG A 6 -4.06 44.33 7.66
N GLU A 7 -4.95 45.13 7.10
CA GLU A 7 -6.10 45.68 7.80
C GLU A 7 -7.22 44.65 8.02
N PHE A 8 -7.41 43.74 7.03
CA PHE A 8 -8.30 42.61 7.16
C PHE A 8 -7.88 41.66 8.30
N LEU A 9 -6.57 41.33 8.39
CA LEU A 9 -6.07 40.48 9.46
C LEU A 9 -6.12 41.11 10.85
N LYS A 10 -5.99 42.44 10.97
CA LYS A 10 -6.16 43.14 12.24
C LYS A 10 -7.64 43.15 12.70
N GLY A 11 -8.57 43.34 11.76
CA GLY A 11 -10.01 43.29 12.05
C GLY A 11 -10.46 41.87 12.47
N ALA A 12 -9.94 40.84 11.82
CA ALA A 12 -10.22 39.45 12.15
C ALA A 12 -9.67 39.05 13.53
N ALA A 13 -8.45 39.53 13.89
CA ALA A 13 -7.87 39.23 15.20
C ALA A 13 -8.59 39.86 16.37
N LEU A 14 -9.16 41.07 16.21
CA LEU A 14 -9.97 41.75 17.25
C LEU A 14 -11.37 41.17 17.38
N GLY A 15 -11.99 40.74 16.27
CA GLY A 15 -13.30 40.10 16.29
C GLY A 15 -13.28 38.70 16.92
N VAL A 16 -12.23 37.95 16.70
CA VAL A 16 -12.04 36.60 17.25
C VAL A 16 -11.70 36.68 18.76
N GLY A 17 -10.93 37.67 19.19
CA GLY A 17 -10.53 37.81 20.59
C GLY A 17 -11.72 38.13 21.53
N ALA A 18 -12.62 39.02 21.10
CA ALA A 18 -13.83 39.37 21.90
C ALA A 18 -14.89 38.25 21.89
N GLY A 19 -15.02 37.54 20.77
CA GLY A 19 -15.90 36.36 20.67
C GLY A 19 -15.42 35.16 21.48
N MET A 20 -14.09 34.93 21.58
CA MET A 20 -13.54 33.82 22.35
C MET A 20 -13.66 34.01 23.87
N LEU A 21 -13.53 35.24 24.40
CA LEU A 21 -13.69 35.50 25.83
C LEU A 21 -15.12 35.34 26.29
N GLY A 22 -16.10 35.76 25.46
CA GLY A 22 -17.53 35.53 25.73
C GLY A 22 -17.92 34.04 25.60
N ALA A 23 -17.35 33.33 24.61
CA ALA A 23 -17.62 31.93 24.39
C ALA A 23 -16.95 31.02 25.43
N MET A 24 -15.75 31.37 25.94
CA MET A 24 -15.08 30.58 26.98
C MET A 24 -15.84 30.57 28.32
N GLY A 25 -16.55 31.65 28.67
CA GLY A 25 -17.37 31.70 29.89
C GLY A 25 -18.61 30.82 29.81
N VAL A 26 -19.21 30.69 28.61
CA VAL A 26 -20.42 29.87 28.38
C VAL A 26 -20.05 28.42 28.05
N TYR A 27 -18.90 28.20 27.39
CA TYR A 27 -18.41 26.86 27.03
C TYR A 27 -17.93 26.03 28.23
N SER A 28 -17.51 26.66 29.34
CA SER A 28 -17.03 25.93 30.52
C SER A 28 -18.12 25.17 31.29
N TYR A 29 -19.40 25.52 31.11
CA TYR A 29 -20.53 24.88 31.80
C TYR A 29 -21.51 24.14 30.88
N SER A 30 -21.24 24.04 29.60
CA SER A 30 -22.15 23.40 28.65
C SER A 30 -22.12 21.86 28.79
N PRO A 31 -23.28 21.19 28.96
CA PRO A 31 -23.38 19.74 28.89
C PRO A 31 -22.85 19.16 27.60
N TRP A 32 -22.84 19.94 26.51
CA TRP A 32 -22.28 19.60 25.21
C TRP A 32 -20.76 19.40 25.26
N ARG A 33 -20.03 20.10 26.13
CA ARG A 33 -18.60 19.91 26.29
C ARG A 33 -18.28 18.58 26.98
N LYS A 34 -19.10 18.17 27.97
CA LYS A 34 -18.97 16.81 28.55
C LYS A 34 -19.31 15.74 27.54
N ALA A 35 -20.32 15.93 26.71
CA ALA A 35 -20.67 15.01 25.64
C ALA A 35 -19.59 14.98 24.52
N MET A 36 -19.04 16.15 24.17
CA MET A 36 -17.95 16.25 23.19
C MET A 36 -16.63 15.67 23.72
N LEU A 37 -16.29 15.90 24.98
CA LEU A 37 -15.13 15.29 25.65
C LEU A 37 -15.36 13.79 25.93
N ALA A 38 -16.59 13.36 26.18
CA ALA A 38 -16.94 11.94 26.28
C ALA A 38 -16.90 11.21 24.93
N GLN A 39 -17.19 11.93 23.81
CA GLN A 39 -16.96 11.40 22.46
C GLN A 39 -15.47 11.33 22.07
N VAL A 40 -14.59 12.06 22.75
CA VAL A 40 -13.15 12.11 22.50
C VAL A 40 -12.36 11.06 23.31
N GLN A 41 -12.98 10.38 24.27
CA GLN A 41 -12.41 9.12 24.78
C GLN A 41 -12.70 7.99 23.78
N ARG A 42 -12.19 8.10 22.54
CA ARG A 42 -12.07 6.94 21.68
C ARG A 42 -11.21 5.91 22.41
N LYS A 43 -11.78 4.74 22.59
CA LYS A 43 -11.06 3.60 23.18
C LYS A 43 -10.02 3.16 22.18
N MET A 44 -8.81 3.73 22.28
CA MET A 44 -7.68 3.31 21.45
C MET A 44 -7.41 1.83 21.72
N THR A 45 -7.25 1.07 20.67
CA THR A 45 -7.00 -0.37 20.76
C THR A 45 -5.54 -0.61 21.11
N ASP A 46 -5.31 -1.37 22.16
CA ASP A 46 -3.99 -1.89 22.51
C ASP A 46 -3.76 -3.19 21.73
N ILE A 47 -2.81 -3.17 20.82
CA ILE A 47 -2.42 -4.35 20.04
C ILE A 47 -1.27 -5.14 20.67
N GLY A 48 -0.83 -4.78 21.88
CA GLY A 48 0.36 -5.31 22.51
C GLY A 48 1.64 -4.70 21.93
N GLN A 49 2.76 -5.40 22.13
CA GLN A 49 4.08 -4.94 21.68
C GLN A 49 4.84 -6.07 20.99
N CYS A 50 5.69 -5.70 20.03
CA CYS A 50 6.74 -6.56 19.47
C CYS A 50 8.12 -5.95 19.77
N LYS A 51 9.18 -6.73 19.62
CA LYS A 51 10.57 -6.28 19.86
C LYS A 51 11.14 -5.56 18.65
N SER A 52 10.91 -6.11 17.46
CA SER A 52 11.43 -5.55 16.21
C SER A 52 10.61 -5.97 15.00
N VAL A 53 10.74 -5.19 13.93
CA VAL A 53 10.18 -5.51 12.61
C VAL A 53 11.31 -5.40 11.59
N LYS A 54 11.47 -6.44 10.77
CA LYS A 54 12.43 -6.46 9.67
C LYS A 54 11.70 -6.78 8.37
N ILE A 55 11.97 -6.01 7.34
CA ILE A 55 11.30 -6.14 6.05
C ILE A 55 12.33 -6.40 4.98
N PHE A 56 12.14 -7.49 4.26
CA PHE A 56 12.91 -7.85 3.08
C PHE A 56 12.10 -7.47 1.85
N ASN A 57 12.58 -6.50 1.09
CA ASN A 57 11.93 -6.08 -0.14
C ASN A 57 12.24 -7.07 -1.26
N ILE A 58 11.30 -7.91 -1.60
CA ILE A 58 11.49 -8.97 -2.61
C ILE A 58 11.43 -8.37 -4.01
N SER A 59 10.41 -7.56 -4.26
CA SER A 59 10.17 -6.86 -5.52
C SER A 59 9.45 -5.54 -5.27
N GLU A 60 9.93 -4.47 -5.93
CA GLU A 60 9.31 -3.14 -5.84
C GLU A 60 9.04 -2.51 -7.21
N THR A 61 9.51 -3.16 -8.27
CA THR A 61 9.44 -2.57 -9.61
C THR A 61 8.01 -2.26 -10.00
N SER A 62 7.75 -0.98 -10.19
CA SER A 62 6.45 -0.50 -10.63
C SER A 62 6.38 -0.43 -12.15
N TRP A 63 5.28 -0.92 -12.72
CA TRP A 63 5.02 -0.73 -14.15
C TRP A 63 4.81 0.75 -14.51
N PHE A 64 4.46 1.59 -13.56
CA PHE A 64 4.36 3.04 -13.71
C PHE A 64 5.70 3.72 -13.99
N ASP A 65 6.81 3.11 -13.59
CA ASP A 65 8.14 3.65 -13.84
C ASP A 65 8.57 3.58 -15.31
N ASN A 66 7.75 2.96 -16.14
CA ASN A 66 8.03 2.81 -17.55
C ASN A 66 7.30 3.85 -18.42
N GLY A 67 7.97 4.95 -18.71
CA GLY A 67 7.44 6.01 -19.56
C GLY A 67 7.11 5.52 -21.00
N ILE A 68 7.78 4.50 -21.50
CA ILE A 68 7.48 3.89 -22.81
C ILE A 68 6.16 3.14 -22.73
N PHE A 69 5.97 2.33 -21.70
CA PHE A 69 4.71 1.61 -21.46
C PHE A 69 3.55 2.59 -21.31
N MET A 70 3.69 3.61 -20.46
CA MET A 70 2.66 4.61 -20.23
C MET A 70 2.32 5.39 -21.51
N ASN A 71 3.32 5.73 -22.32
CA ASN A 71 3.08 6.33 -23.63
C ASN A 71 2.30 5.40 -24.57
N ASN A 72 2.63 4.12 -24.57
CA ASN A 72 1.95 3.13 -25.42
C ASN A 72 0.51 2.93 -24.94
N VAL A 73 0.26 2.80 -23.65
CA VAL A 73 -1.07 2.70 -23.06
C VAL A 73 -1.91 3.94 -23.41
N THR A 74 -1.32 5.14 -23.28
CA THR A 74 -2.00 6.40 -23.63
C THR A 74 -2.35 6.45 -25.12
N LYS A 75 -1.42 6.11 -26.00
CA LYS A 75 -1.66 6.06 -27.47
C LYS A 75 -2.72 5.04 -27.84
N ALA A 76 -2.84 3.97 -27.08
CA ALA A 76 -3.78 2.89 -27.34
C ALA A 76 -5.19 3.14 -26.78
N GLY A 77 -5.43 4.25 -26.09
CA GLY A 77 -6.76 4.60 -25.57
C GLY A 77 -6.82 4.73 -24.04
N GLY A 78 -5.69 4.71 -23.35
CA GLY A 78 -5.58 5.03 -21.94
C GLY A 78 -6.39 4.11 -21.01
N LEU A 79 -7.09 4.71 -20.04
CA LEU A 79 -7.85 4.00 -18.99
C LEU A 79 -8.88 2.99 -19.51
N LEU A 80 -9.43 3.19 -20.72
CA LEU A 80 -10.37 2.23 -21.31
C LEU A 80 -9.70 0.88 -21.58
N VAL A 81 -8.49 0.91 -22.11
CA VAL A 81 -7.70 -0.30 -22.35
C VAL A 81 -7.35 -0.97 -21.01
N ASP A 82 -6.92 -0.17 -20.04
CA ASP A 82 -6.59 -0.68 -18.71
C ASP A 82 -7.78 -1.36 -18.05
N GLN A 83 -8.97 -0.77 -18.08
CA GLN A 83 -10.16 -1.38 -17.52
C GLN A 83 -10.45 -2.76 -18.11
N TYR A 84 -10.21 -2.96 -19.39
CA TYR A 84 -10.41 -4.25 -20.03
C TYR A 84 -9.25 -5.21 -19.81
N THR A 85 -8.03 -4.72 -19.86
CA THR A 85 -6.83 -5.50 -19.59
C THR A 85 -6.83 -6.05 -18.18
N PHE A 86 -7.23 -5.24 -17.19
CA PHE A 86 -7.21 -5.59 -15.79
C PHE A 86 -8.44 -6.35 -15.29
N ASN A 87 -9.56 -6.27 -16.01
CA ASN A 87 -10.72 -7.10 -15.70
C ASN A 87 -10.61 -8.54 -16.19
N TRP A 88 -9.71 -8.80 -17.14
CA TRP A 88 -9.49 -10.10 -17.75
C TRP A 88 -7.99 -10.36 -17.87
N PRO A 89 -7.27 -10.50 -16.76
CA PRO A 89 -5.83 -10.68 -16.84
C PRO A 89 -5.51 -12.02 -17.50
N PRO A 90 -4.79 -12.04 -18.61
CA PRO A 90 -4.22 -13.24 -19.16
C PRO A 90 -2.84 -13.50 -18.58
N PHE A 91 -2.48 -12.74 -17.56
CA PHE A 91 -1.17 -12.77 -16.96
C PHE A 91 -1.04 -13.97 -16.04
N GLY A 92 0.13 -14.51 -15.92
CA GLY A 92 0.39 -15.81 -15.36
C GLY A 92 0.26 -16.88 -16.44
N ASN A 93 -0.42 -17.95 -16.23
CA ASN A 93 -0.51 -19.09 -17.13
C ASN A 93 -1.54 -18.96 -18.28
N GLY A 94 -1.98 -17.76 -18.61
CA GLY A 94 -2.95 -17.50 -19.69
C GLY A 94 -4.39 -17.87 -19.34
N LYS A 95 -4.67 -18.22 -18.10
CA LYS A 95 -6.03 -18.43 -17.60
C LYS A 95 -6.55 -17.12 -17.04
N GLY A 96 -7.52 -16.52 -17.69
CA GLY A 96 -8.19 -15.33 -17.21
C GLY A 96 -8.92 -15.57 -15.88
N ILE A 97 -9.14 -14.51 -15.13
CA ILE A 97 -9.99 -14.54 -13.94
C ILE A 97 -11.45 -14.71 -14.38
N GLY A 98 -12.13 -15.75 -13.91
CA GLY A 98 -13.51 -16.04 -14.25
C GLY A 98 -13.67 -16.92 -15.48
N LYS A 99 -14.92 -17.03 -15.94
CA LYS A 99 -15.27 -17.83 -17.13
C LYS A 99 -14.98 -17.03 -18.41
N GLY A 100 -14.16 -17.58 -19.27
CA GLY A 100 -13.81 -17.04 -20.55
C GLY A 100 -12.35 -16.61 -20.65
N SER A 101 -11.94 -16.30 -21.86
CA SER A 101 -10.59 -15.80 -22.15
C SER A 101 -10.64 -14.28 -22.35
N TYR A 102 -9.46 -13.66 -22.26
CA TYR A 102 -9.29 -12.25 -22.62
C TYR A 102 -9.77 -11.98 -24.05
N ALA A 103 -9.46 -12.87 -24.99
CA ALA A 103 -9.91 -12.76 -26.37
C ALA A 103 -11.45 -12.72 -26.51
N GLU A 104 -12.17 -13.51 -25.70
CA GLU A 104 -13.63 -13.46 -25.65
C GLU A 104 -14.14 -12.15 -25.05
N GLY A 105 -13.48 -11.62 -24.04
CA GLY A 105 -13.78 -10.30 -23.47
C GLY A 105 -13.62 -9.19 -24.51
N ILE A 106 -12.51 -9.16 -25.23
CA ILE A 106 -12.26 -8.21 -26.32
C ILE A 106 -13.31 -8.36 -27.45
N ALA A 107 -13.62 -9.58 -27.86
CA ALA A 107 -14.60 -9.82 -28.91
C ALA A 107 -15.98 -9.22 -28.58
N LYS A 108 -16.39 -9.25 -27.30
CA LYS A 108 -17.65 -8.67 -26.84
C LYS A 108 -17.72 -7.16 -26.92
N ILE A 109 -16.60 -6.46 -26.82
CA ILE A 109 -16.56 -4.99 -26.76
C ILE A 109 -15.92 -4.33 -27.97
N LYS A 110 -15.31 -5.11 -28.87
CA LYS A 110 -14.60 -4.63 -30.06
C LYS A 110 -15.45 -3.70 -30.92
N HIS A 111 -16.75 -3.95 -31.00
CA HIS A 111 -17.68 -3.10 -31.73
C HIS A 111 -17.94 -1.73 -31.09
N LEU A 112 -17.66 -1.60 -29.79
CA LEU A 112 -17.78 -0.34 -29.05
C LEU A 112 -16.50 0.49 -29.11
N LEU A 113 -15.36 -0.16 -29.31
CA LEU A 113 -14.02 0.42 -29.29
C LEU A 113 -13.25 -0.02 -30.54
N PRO A 114 -13.58 0.49 -31.74
CA PRO A 114 -13.24 -0.12 -33.01
C PRO A 114 -11.76 -0.17 -33.36
N ASN A 115 -10.94 0.70 -32.79
CA ASN A 115 -9.56 0.83 -33.24
C ASN A 115 -8.59 0.68 -32.09
N LYS A 116 -7.57 -0.19 -32.22
CA LYS A 116 -6.39 -0.29 -31.38
C LYS A 116 -6.50 -1.06 -30.06
N LEU A 117 -7.67 -1.61 -29.68
CA LEU A 117 -7.76 -2.38 -28.44
C LEU A 117 -6.88 -3.64 -28.47
N GLU A 118 -6.87 -4.35 -29.63
CA GLU A 118 -6.01 -5.53 -29.83
C GLU A 118 -4.52 -5.15 -29.86
N GLU A 119 -4.19 -4.02 -30.48
CA GLU A 119 -2.83 -3.48 -30.52
C GLU A 119 -2.35 -3.11 -29.11
N ALA A 120 -3.18 -2.37 -28.36
CA ALA A 120 -2.89 -2.00 -26.99
C ALA A 120 -2.70 -3.21 -26.06
N TRP A 121 -3.54 -4.21 -26.26
CA TRP A 121 -3.41 -5.46 -25.54
C TRP A 121 -2.12 -6.19 -25.87
N ALA A 122 -1.74 -6.29 -27.13
CA ALA A 122 -0.49 -6.92 -27.53
C ALA A 122 0.72 -6.20 -26.90
N ILE A 123 0.67 -4.86 -26.85
CA ILE A 123 1.70 -4.03 -26.20
C ILE A 123 1.71 -4.30 -24.68
N ALA A 124 0.55 -4.24 -24.02
CA ALA A 124 0.45 -4.49 -22.59
C ALA A 124 0.94 -5.90 -22.22
N LYS A 125 0.54 -6.91 -23.00
CA LYS A 125 1.02 -8.28 -22.83
C LYS A 125 2.52 -8.40 -23.05
N GLY A 126 3.07 -7.78 -24.07
CA GLY A 126 4.51 -7.75 -24.34
C GLY A 126 5.30 -7.13 -23.17
N ASN A 127 4.81 -6.01 -22.66
CA ASN A 127 5.43 -5.33 -21.53
C ASN A 127 5.29 -6.11 -20.20
N SER A 128 4.23 -6.87 -20.03
CA SER A 128 4.02 -7.65 -18.79
C SER A 128 4.97 -8.83 -18.64
N VAL A 129 5.60 -9.29 -19.72
CA VAL A 129 6.64 -10.32 -19.67
C VAL A 129 8.04 -9.73 -19.53
N ASP A 130 8.20 -8.42 -19.70
CA ASP A 130 9.45 -7.73 -19.44
C ASP A 130 9.60 -7.48 -17.93
N PRO A 131 10.62 -8.04 -17.27
CA PRO A 131 10.84 -7.88 -15.84
C PRO A 131 10.96 -6.41 -15.40
N ASP A 132 11.44 -5.53 -16.28
CA ASP A 132 11.57 -4.09 -15.98
C ASP A 132 10.21 -3.39 -15.87
N ASN A 133 9.15 -4.03 -16.39
CA ASN A 133 7.78 -3.48 -16.41
C ASN A 133 6.79 -4.26 -15.57
N ALA A 134 7.12 -5.49 -15.21
CA ALA A 134 6.15 -6.45 -14.69
C ALA A 134 6.49 -6.99 -13.31
N GLY A 135 7.41 -6.37 -12.61
CA GLY A 135 7.83 -6.81 -11.28
C GLY A 135 6.68 -6.78 -10.27
N GLY A 136 6.18 -5.60 -10.00
CA GLY A 136 5.20 -5.37 -8.96
C GLY A 136 5.77 -5.47 -7.55
N PHE A 137 4.90 -5.36 -6.56
CA PHE A 137 5.26 -5.29 -5.15
C PHE A 137 5.15 -6.65 -4.45
N SER A 138 6.19 -6.99 -3.70
CA SER A 138 6.17 -8.10 -2.74
C SER A 138 7.24 -7.89 -1.68
N CYS A 139 6.92 -8.15 -0.42
CA CYS A 139 7.89 -8.13 0.66
C CYS A 139 7.65 -9.24 1.68
N LEU A 140 8.72 -9.65 2.38
CA LEU A 140 8.63 -10.53 3.55
C LEU A 140 8.83 -9.70 4.81
N VAL A 141 7.88 -9.79 5.75
CA VAL A 141 7.90 -9.09 7.02
C VAL A 141 8.20 -10.10 8.13
N GLU A 142 9.33 -9.92 8.81
CA GLU A 142 9.69 -10.64 10.02
C GLU A 142 9.31 -9.79 11.23
N ILE A 143 8.50 -10.33 12.14
CA ILE A 143 8.14 -9.70 13.40
C ILE A 143 8.71 -10.55 14.54
N GLU A 144 9.57 -9.96 15.34
CA GLU A 144 10.11 -10.57 16.54
C GLU A 144 9.28 -10.16 17.76
N ASP A 145 8.71 -11.11 18.47
CA ASP A 145 7.99 -10.84 19.71
C ASP A 145 8.94 -10.53 20.88
N LEU A 146 8.39 -10.24 22.05
CA LEU A 146 9.19 -9.87 23.22
C LEU A 146 9.98 -11.06 23.80
N GLU A 147 9.59 -12.28 23.48
CA GLU A 147 10.25 -13.53 23.87
C GLU A 147 11.35 -13.95 22.87
N GLY A 148 11.51 -13.22 21.77
CA GLY A 148 12.52 -13.48 20.73
C GLY A 148 12.06 -14.44 19.66
N LYS A 149 10.80 -14.85 19.63
CA LYS A 149 10.23 -15.67 18.57
C LYS A 149 9.99 -14.81 17.33
N LYS A 150 10.44 -15.29 16.18
CA LYS A 150 10.26 -14.63 14.90
C LYS A 150 9.12 -15.27 14.13
N THR A 151 8.24 -14.44 13.58
CA THR A 151 7.12 -14.85 12.73
C THR A 151 7.24 -14.14 11.38
N LEU A 152 7.13 -14.90 10.30
CA LEU A 152 7.27 -14.42 8.94
C LEU A 152 5.89 -14.29 8.27
N TYR A 153 5.65 -13.13 7.65
CA TYR A 153 4.46 -12.86 6.85
C TYR A 153 4.89 -12.41 5.45
N LEU A 154 4.34 -13.05 4.43
CA LEU A 154 4.57 -12.67 3.04
C LEU A 154 3.48 -11.72 2.58
N PHE A 155 3.86 -10.55 2.07
CA PHE A 155 2.95 -9.54 1.56
C PHE A 155 3.04 -9.47 0.05
N ASP A 156 1.88 -9.55 -0.61
CA ASP A 156 1.67 -9.40 -2.04
C ASP A 156 2.59 -10.30 -2.89
N THR A 157 2.28 -10.42 -4.16
CA THR A 157 2.97 -11.38 -5.06
C THR A 157 3.47 -10.75 -6.34
N GLY A 158 3.41 -9.42 -6.44
CA GLY A 158 3.77 -8.76 -7.68
C GLY A 158 2.85 -9.15 -8.84
N TRP A 159 3.36 -9.00 -10.04
CA TRP A 159 2.60 -9.15 -11.27
C TRP A 159 3.01 -10.38 -12.08
N ASN A 160 4.26 -10.40 -12.57
CA ASN A 160 4.74 -11.43 -13.51
C ASN A 160 5.17 -12.69 -12.77
N TYR A 161 4.67 -13.84 -13.22
CA TYR A 161 4.97 -15.14 -12.61
C TYR A 161 6.47 -15.47 -12.64
N GLU A 162 7.11 -15.35 -13.81
CA GLU A 162 8.52 -15.72 -14.00
C GLU A 162 9.45 -14.81 -13.20
N TRP A 163 9.13 -13.51 -13.16
CA TRP A 163 9.87 -12.55 -12.34
C TRP A 163 9.75 -12.88 -10.86
N MET A 164 8.53 -13.10 -10.37
CA MET A 164 8.30 -13.41 -8.97
C MET A 164 8.90 -14.75 -8.55
N ASP A 165 8.82 -15.77 -9.40
CA ASP A 165 9.47 -17.06 -9.16
C ASP A 165 11.01 -16.90 -9.07
N THR A 166 11.59 -16.08 -9.92
CA THR A 166 13.00 -15.73 -9.88
C THR A 166 13.38 -15.00 -8.58
N CYS A 167 12.59 -14.01 -8.19
CA CYS A 167 12.80 -13.27 -6.95
C CYS A 167 12.66 -14.16 -5.71
N TYR A 168 11.67 -15.03 -5.68
CA TYR A 168 11.45 -15.97 -4.56
C TYR A 168 12.63 -16.93 -4.40
N LYS A 169 13.14 -17.48 -5.51
CA LYS A 169 14.35 -18.33 -5.48
C LYS A 169 15.60 -17.57 -5.04
N ARG A 170 15.76 -16.34 -5.53
CA ARG A 170 16.89 -15.48 -5.17
C ARG A 170 16.94 -15.21 -3.66
N GLU A 171 15.79 -14.91 -3.06
CA GLU A 171 15.69 -14.58 -1.63
C GLU A 171 15.42 -15.82 -0.75
N GLY A 172 15.27 -17.01 -1.31
CA GLY A 172 14.98 -18.25 -0.58
C GLY A 172 13.55 -18.38 -0.08
N ILE A 173 12.64 -17.51 -0.55
CA ILE A 173 11.21 -17.52 -0.18
C ILE A 173 10.53 -18.82 -0.64
N ASP A 174 10.96 -19.37 -1.79
CA ASP A 174 10.49 -20.66 -2.32
C ASP A 174 10.66 -21.78 -1.29
N ARG A 175 11.84 -21.86 -0.66
CA ARG A 175 12.15 -22.87 0.38
C ARG A 175 11.39 -22.60 1.67
N MET A 176 11.29 -21.33 2.08
CA MET A 176 10.53 -20.95 3.28
C MET A 176 9.05 -21.32 3.13
N LEU A 177 8.45 -21.09 1.95
CA LEU A 177 7.09 -21.51 1.64
C LEU A 177 6.94 -23.04 1.69
N ALA A 178 7.82 -23.78 1.00
CA ALA A 178 7.79 -25.23 0.94
C ALA A 178 7.96 -25.89 2.33
N ASN A 179 8.74 -25.26 3.21
CA ASN A 179 8.98 -25.73 4.58
C ASN A 179 7.93 -25.25 5.60
N ASN A 180 6.89 -24.50 5.19
CA ASN A 180 5.90 -23.88 6.08
C ASN A 180 6.51 -22.92 7.12
N GLU A 181 7.61 -22.25 6.81
CA GLU A 181 8.25 -21.27 7.69
C GLU A 181 7.51 -19.92 7.68
N ILE A 182 6.74 -19.63 6.61
CA ILE A 182 5.92 -18.43 6.48
C ILE A 182 4.55 -18.70 7.09
N ALA A 183 4.21 -17.94 8.13
CA ALA A 183 2.98 -18.14 8.89
C ALA A 183 1.70 -17.82 8.11
N ALA A 184 1.76 -16.81 7.25
CA ALA A 184 0.65 -16.45 6.37
C ALA A 184 1.09 -15.59 5.19
N PHE A 185 0.27 -15.63 4.15
CA PHE A 185 0.29 -14.70 3.03
C PHE A 185 -0.78 -13.62 3.23
N ILE A 186 -0.43 -12.37 3.05
CA ILE A 186 -1.31 -11.22 3.21
C ILE A 186 -1.40 -10.51 1.86
N GLN A 187 -2.58 -10.54 1.25
CA GLN A 187 -2.88 -9.77 0.04
C GLN A 187 -3.44 -8.42 0.45
N THR A 188 -2.69 -7.35 0.19
CA THR A 188 -3.11 -6.00 0.60
C THR A 188 -4.35 -5.54 -0.15
N HIS A 189 -4.38 -5.74 -1.46
CA HIS A 189 -5.51 -5.43 -2.35
C HIS A 189 -5.33 -6.18 -3.69
N GLU A 190 -6.30 -6.10 -4.58
CA GLU A 190 -6.32 -6.93 -5.79
C GLU A 190 -5.84 -6.23 -7.08
N HIS A 191 -5.04 -5.17 -7.01
CA HIS A 191 -4.37 -4.66 -8.20
C HIS A 191 -3.38 -5.69 -8.76
N MET A 192 -3.25 -5.70 -10.09
CA MET A 192 -2.48 -6.70 -10.83
C MET A 192 -1.03 -6.81 -10.38
N ASP A 193 -0.38 -5.69 -10.09
CA ASP A 193 1.01 -5.60 -9.68
C ASP A 193 1.25 -5.96 -8.20
N HIS A 194 0.21 -6.39 -7.51
CA HIS A 194 0.24 -6.95 -6.16
C HIS A 194 -0.26 -8.40 -6.12
N PHE A 195 -1.08 -8.82 -7.09
CA PHE A 195 -1.91 -10.01 -6.96
C PHE A 195 -1.69 -11.07 -8.03
N TRP A 196 -1.33 -10.69 -9.26
CA TRP A 196 -1.33 -11.64 -10.36
C TRP A 196 -0.18 -12.64 -10.34
N GLY A 197 0.86 -12.41 -9.55
CA GLY A 197 1.91 -13.38 -9.27
C GLY A 197 1.50 -14.48 -8.28
N PHE A 198 0.26 -14.50 -7.76
CA PHE A 198 -0.19 -15.44 -6.73
C PHE A 198 0.04 -16.93 -7.07
N PRO A 199 0.02 -17.40 -8.32
CA PRO A 199 0.39 -18.77 -8.66
C PRO A 199 1.78 -19.21 -8.17
N VAL A 200 2.70 -18.25 -7.96
CA VAL A 200 4.03 -18.57 -7.41
C VAL A 200 3.95 -19.01 -5.95
N VAL A 201 3.05 -18.41 -5.17
CA VAL A 201 2.83 -18.79 -3.77
C VAL A 201 2.29 -20.23 -3.69
N THR A 202 1.24 -20.51 -4.46
CA THR A 202 0.60 -21.84 -4.43
C THR A 202 1.46 -22.94 -5.06
N LYS A 203 2.38 -22.59 -5.98
CA LYS A 203 3.38 -23.51 -6.50
C LYS A 203 4.21 -24.15 -5.37
N TYR A 204 4.57 -23.36 -4.38
CA TYR A 204 5.43 -23.80 -3.27
C TYR A 204 4.66 -24.21 -2.03
N ASN A 205 3.54 -23.51 -1.74
CA ASN A 205 2.70 -23.81 -0.59
C ASN A 205 1.21 -23.55 -0.87
N PRO A 206 0.48 -24.53 -1.44
CA PRO A 206 -0.96 -24.37 -1.69
C PRO A 206 -1.81 -24.32 -0.41
N ASN A 207 -1.22 -24.70 0.74
CA ASN A 207 -1.92 -24.75 2.03
C ASN A 207 -1.67 -23.51 2.91
N ILE A 208 -0.90 -22.53 2.44
CA ILE A 208 -0.60 -21.34 3.23
C ILE A 208 -1.86 -20.63 3.69
N HIS A 209 -1.87 -20.12 4.91
CA HIS A 209 -2.99 -19.29 5.38
C HIS A 209 -2.99 -17.95 4.63
N VAL A 210 -4.11 -17.62 3.97
CA VAL A 210 -4.29 -16.40 3.18
C VAL A 210 -5.18 -15.40 3.92
N TYR A 211 -4.75 -14.14 3.99
CA TYR A 211 -5.57 -13.01 4.39
C TYR A 211 -5.86 -12.12 3.19
N THR A 212 -7.13 -11.72 3.00
CA THR A 212 -7.56 -10.74 1.99
C THR A 212 -8.51 -9.72 2.61
N PRO A 213 -8.66 -8.52 2.04
CA PRO A 213 -9.81 -7.68 2.34
C PRO A 213 -11.13 -8.43 2.13
N SER A 214 -12.11 -8.22 3.01
CA SER A 214 -13.46 -8.81 2.83
C SER A 214 -14.18 -8.24 1.60
N THR A 215 -13.72 -7.10 1.11
CA THR A 215 -14.21 -6.43 -0.10
C THR A 215 -13.65 -7.00 -1.40
N PHE A 216 -12.79 -8.01 -1.33
CA PHE A 216 -12.24 -8.70 -2.50
C PHE A 216 -13.38 -9.09 -3.45
N TYR A 217 -13.29 -8.72 -4.71
CA TYR A 217 -14.35 -8.97 -5.67
C TYR A 217 -14.43 -10.45 -6.08
N PRO A 218 -15.61 -10.96 -6.50
CA PRO A 218 -15.79 -12.38 -6.76
C PRO A 218 -14.80 -13.00 -7.75
N PRO A 219 -14.44 -12.36 -8.88
CA PRO A 219 -13.41 -12.88 -9.77
C PRO A 219 -12.03 -13.02 -9.11
N GLY A 220 -11.64 -12.08 -8.24
CA GLY A 220 -10.37 -12.18 -7.48
C GLY A 220 -10.37 -13.36 -6.51
N LYS A 221 -11.48 -13.59 -5.83
CA LYS A 221 -11.67 -14.78 -4.97
C LYS A 221 -11.61 -16.08 -5.77
N GLN A 222 -12.16 -16.07 -6.98
CA GLN A 222 -12.11 -17.24 -7.86
C GLN A 222 -10.68 -17.50 -8.34
N TYR A 223 -9.93 -16.42 -8.67
CA TYR A 223 -8.53 -16.54 -9.08
C TYR A 223 -7.64 -17.23 -8.04
N ILE A 224 -7.80 -16.90 -6.76
CA ILE A 224 -7.06 -17.57 -5.67
C ILE A 224 -7.32 -19.10 -5.70
N LYS A 225 -8.59 -19.50 -5.88
CA LYS A 225 -8.96 -20.92 -5.98
C LYS A 225 -8.41 -21.57 -7.25
N ASP A 226 -8.49 -20.88 -8.38
CA ASP A 226 -8.00 -21.38 -9.66
C ASP A 226 -6.47 -21.53 -9.69
N CYS A 227 -5.76 -20.76 -8.85
CA CYS A 227 -4.34 -20.95 -8.60
C CYS A 227 -4.02 -22.18 -7.74
N GLY A 228 -5.03 -22.94 -7.29
CA GLY A 228 -4.85 -24.16 -6.53
C GLY A 228 -4.68 -23.97 -5.02
N HIS A 229 -5.07 -22.83 -4.48
CA HIS A 229 -5.07 -22.60 -3.03
C HIS A 229 -6.15 -23.47 -2.36
N VAL A 230 -5.73 -24.22 -1.34
CA VAL A 230 -6.59 -25.14 -0.56
C VAL A 230 -6.47 -24.93 0.95
N GLY A 231 -5.64 -23.96 1.38
CA GLY A 231 -5.39 -23.66 2.77
C GLY A 231 -6.48 -22.81 3.43
N LYS A 232 -6.22 -22.41 4.67
CA LYS A 232 -7.08 -21.49 5.40
C LYS A 232 -7.13 -20.13 4.70
N TRP A 233 -8.32 -19.54 4.65
CA TRP A 233 -8.55 -18.21 4.09
C TRP A 233 -9.36 -17.36 5.07
N THR A 234 -8.83 -16.16 5.39
CA THR A 234 -9.48 -15.20 6.27
C THR A 234 -9.77 -13.91 5.51
N GLU A 235 -11.04 -13.56 5.39
CA GLU A 235 -11.48 -12.26 4.89
C GLU A 235 -11.47 -11.24 6.03
N VAL A 236 -10.59 -10.26 5.96
CA VAL A 236 -10.44 -9.22 6.98
C VAL A 236 -11.49 -8.14 6.74
N LYS A 237 -12.32 -7.89 7.75
CA LYS A 237 -13.35 -6.85 7.71
C LYS A 237 -12.74 -5.49 8.03
N LYS A 238 -13.48 -4.43 7.66
CA LYS A 238 -13.12 -3.03 7.97
C LYS A 238 -12.69 -2.86 9.43
N GLY A 239 -11.59 -2.15 9.62
CA GLY A 239 -10.99 -1.88 10.91
C GLY A 239 -9.84 -2.82 11.26
N LEU A 240 -9.54 -2.93 12.56
CA LEU A 240 -8.41 -3.69 13.08
C LEU A 240 -8.67 -5.20 13.13
N HIS A 241 -7.65 -5.96 12.77
CA HIS A 241 -7.58 -7.41 12.90
C HIS A 241 -6.22 -7.79 13.49
N GLN A 242 -6.24 -8.30 14.72
CA GLN A 242 -5.02 -8.73 15.41
C GLN A 242 -4.39 -9.93 14.71
N LEU A 243 -3.10 -9.84 14.35
CA LEU A 243 -2.31 -10.97 13.83
C LEU A 243 -1.58 -11.71 14.96
N GLN A 244 -0.84 -10.94 15.77
CA GLN A 244 -0.09 -11.40 16.92
C GLN A 244 0.10 -10.24 17.89
N PRO A 245 0.58 -10.46 19.14
CA PRO A 245 0.94 -9.36 20.03
C PRO A 245 1.90 -8.37 19.35
N GLY A 246 1.55 -7.10 19.40
CA GLY A 246 2.32 -6.02 18.78
C GLY A 246 2.07 -5.81 17.29
N ALA A 247 1.22 -6.61 16.63
CA ALA A 247 0.96 -6.48 15.20
C ALA A 247 -0.51 -6.70 14.84
N ALA A 248 -1.08 -5.77 14.06
CA ALA A 248 -2.46 -5.85 13.57
C ALA A 248 -2.60 -5.32 12.15
N LEU A 249 -3.41 -6.00 11.36
CA LEU A 249 -3.89 -5.49 10.08
C LEU A 249 -4.99 -4.45 10.31
N PHE A 250 -5.01 -3.42 9.48
CA PHE A 250 -6.15 -2.52 9.37
C PHE A 250 -6.67 -2.55 7.94
N MET A 251 -7.93 -2.90 7.78
CA MET A 251 -8.60 -2.91 6.50
C MET A 251 -9.34 -1.59 6.29
N PHE A 252 -8.88 -0.82 5.31
CA PHE A 252 -9.51 0.40 4.83
C PHE A 252 -10.52 0.06 3.75
N GLU A 253 -11.77 0.44 3.95
CA GLU A 253 -12.81 0.32 2.95
C GLU A 253 -12.85 1.62 2.15
N VAL A 254 -12.19 1.60 1.01
CA VAL A 254 -12.04 2.76 0.12
C VAL A 254 -12.30 2.33 -1.32
N PRO A 255 -13.08 3.10 -2.09
CA PRO A 255 -13.22 2.85 -3.52
C PRO A 255 -11.93 3.27 -4.24
N ILE A 256 -11.34 2.32 -4.94
CA ILE A 256 -10.11 2.51 -5.71
C ILE A 256 -10.42 2.18 -7.18
N ILE A 257 -9.66 2.76 -8.11
CA ILE A 257 -9.76 2.42 -9.53
C ILE A 257 -9.58 0.91 -9.76
N PHE A 258 -10.05 0.41 -10.89
CA PHE A 258 -9.97 -1.00 -11.29
C PHE A 258 -10.69 -1.99 -10.35
N LYS A 259 -11.86 -1.58 -9.81
CA LYS A 259 -12.75 -2.41 -8.99
C LYS A 259 -12.14 -2.90 -7.69
N VAL A 260 -11.23 -2.16 -7.11
CA VAL A 260 -10.74 -2.41 -5.75
C VAL A 260 -11.56 -1.61 -4.75
N PHE A 261 -12.05 -2.24 -3.68
CA PHE A 261 -12.92 -1.61 -2.69
C PHE A 261 -12.36 -1.64 -1.27
N GLY A 262 -11.11 -2.04 -1.13
CA GLY A 262 -10.44 -2.03 0.16
C GLY A 262 -8.97 -2.39 0.06
N GLU A 263 -8.20 -1.85 0.98
CA GLU A 263 -6.77 -2.12 1.12
C GLU A 263 -6.43 -2.39 2.57
N MET A 264 -5.57 -3.38 2.81
CA MET A 264 -5.03 -3.68 4.13
C MET A 264 -3.64 -3.10 4.29
N SER A 265 -3.39 -2.56 5.47
CA SER A 265 -2.07 -2.16 5.94
C SER A 265 -1.76 -2.85 7.27
N LEU A 266 -0.48 -3.01 7.59
CA LEU A 266 -0.04 -3.59 8.86
C LEU A 266 0.51 -2.50 9.77
N TYR A 267 0.12 -2.53 11.03
CA TYR A 267 0.65 -1.69 12.09
C TYR A 267 1.35 -2.55 13.14
N CYS A 268 2.56 -2.15 13.50
CA CYS A 268 3.37 -2.81 14.52
C CYS A 268 3.76 -1.82 15.62
N ASN A 269 3.44 -2.15 16.87
CA ASN A 269 3.87 -1.37 18.03
C ASN A 269 5.19 -1.93 18.55
N VAL A 270 6.30 -1.28 18.21
CA VAL A 270 7.64 -1.71 18.60
C VAL A 270 7.97 -1.13 19.98
N LYS A 271 8.25 -2.01 20.93
CA LYS A 271 8.52 -1.66 22.32
C LYS A 271 9.64 -0.60 22.43
N ASP A 272 9.43 0.41 23.28
CA ASP A 272 10.33 1.52 23.54
C ASP A 272 10.65 2.40 22.31
N VAL A 273 10.04 2.12 21.16
CA VAL A 273 10.28 2.83 19.88
C VAL A 273 9.03 3.57 19.40
N GLY A 274 7.92 2.84 19.26
CA GLY A 274 6.67 3.39 18.75
C GLY A 274 6.09 2.62 17.57
N LEU A 275 5.22 3.28 16.81
CA LEU A 275 4.48 2.65 15.74
C LEU A 275 5.31 2.58 14.44
N VAL A 276 5.30 1.40 13.84
CA VAL A 276 5.79 1.14 12.49
C VAL A 276 4.62 0.70 11.62
N SER A 277 4.48 1.30 10.45
CA SER A 277 3.36 1.04 9.54
C SER A 277 3.85 0.54 8.19
N ILE A 278 3.18 -0.47 7.65
CA ILE A 278 3.54 -1.14 6.40
C ILE A 278 2.33 -1.15 5.49
N THR A 279 2.51 -0.75 4.24
CA THR A 279 1.44 -0.68 3.25
C THR A 279 1.91 -1.22 1.89
N GLY A 280 0.97 -1.66 1.05
CA GLY A 280 1.25 -2.05 -0.33
C GLY A 280 1.36 -0.82 -1.23
N CYS A 281 0.25 -0.12 -1.41
CA CYS A 281 0.14 1.08 -2.25
C CYS A 281 -0.37 2.32 -1.54
N CYS A 282 -1.00 2.19 -0.38
CA CYS A 282 -1.54 3.33 0.37
C CYS A 282 -2.64 4.12 -0.36
N HIS A 283 -3.54 3.42 -1.10
CA HIS A 283 -4.64 4.08 -1.83
C HIS A 283 -5.63 4.83 -0.92
N GLN A 284 -5.67 4.51 0.38
CA GLN A 284 -6.39 5.29 1.37
C GLN A 284 -5.82 6.71 1.56
N GLY A 285 -4.64 6.96 1.00
CA GLY A 285 -3.90 8.22 1.14
C GLY A 285 -3.04 8.26 2.40
N ILE A 286 -1.82 8.76 2.23
CA ILE A 286 -0.77 8.73 3.27
C ILE A 286 -1.18 9.47 4.55
N ILE A 287 -1.94 10.55 4.45
CA ILE A 287 -2.40 11.31 5.60
C ILE A 287 -3.45 10.51 6.38
N LEU A 288 -4.42 9.89 5.69
CA LEU A 288 -5.42 9.05 6.35
C LEU A 288 -4.76 7.81 6.98
N PHE A 289 -3.78 7.22 6.31
CA PHE A 289 -3.00 6.10 6.81
C PHE A 289 -2.33 6.41 8.15
N ALA A 290 -1.63 7.54 8.24
CA ALA A 290 -0.98 7.99 9.47
C ALA A 290 -1.98 8.45 10.54
N ASP A 291 -3.04 9.16 10.15
CA ASP A 291 -4.07 9.65 11.09
C ASP A 291 -4.90 8.51 11.69
N THR A 292 -5.16 7.45 10.93
CA THR A 292 -5.84 6.24 11.43
C THR A 292 -5.01 5.57 12.53
N ALA A 293 -3.72 5.41 12.33
CA ALA A 293 -2.82 4.88 13.34
C ALA A 293 -2.89 5.70 14.64
N TYR A 294 -2.81 7.02 14.51
CA TYR A 294 -2.89 7.95 15.64
C TYR A 294 -4.23 7.89 16.39
N LYS A 295 -5.31 7.64 15.69
CA LYS A 295 -6.67 7.66 16.28
C LYS A 295 -7.13 6.32 16.83
N GLU A 296 -6.70 5.22 16.23
CA GLU A 296 -7.26 3.90 16.52
C GLU A 296 -6.34 3.05 17.41
N LEU A 297 -5.04 3.36 17.46
CA LEU A 297 -4.05 2.52 18.13
C LEU A 297 -3.43 3.24 19.32
N ARG A 298 -3.20 2.47 20.39
CA ARG A 298 -2.25 2.82 21.44
C ARG A 298 -0.88 2.25 21.08
N TYR A 299 0.14 3.06 21.18
CA TYR A 299 1.51 2.65 20.87
C TYR A 299 2.53 3.38 21.74
N ASP A 300 3.74 2.84 21.79
CA ASP A 300 4.78 3.32 22.67
C ASP A 300 5.26 4.72 22.31
N ASN A 301 5.63 5.48 23.34
CA ASN A 301 6.20 6.83 23.26
C ASN A 301 5.34 7.86 22.50
N ASP A 302 4.06 7.55 22.18
CA ASP A 302 3.21 8.35 21.29
C ASP A 302 3.93 8.75 20.00
N GLN A 303 4.90 7.90 19.55
CA GLN A 303 5.74 8.13 18.39
C GLN A 303 5.29 7.29 17.21
N PHE A 304 4.89 7.92 16.12
CA PHE A 304 4.83 7.26 14.83
C PHE A 304 6.26 7.21 14.27
N TYR A 305 6.96 6.11 14.57
CA TYR A 305 8.38 6.00 14.35
C TYR A 305 8.74 5.89 12.88
N GLY A 306 8.05 5.03 12.13
CA GLY A 306 8.40 4.80 10.75
C GLY A 306 7.32 4.17 9.89
N LEU A 307 7.57 4.22 8.59
CA LEU A 307 6.69 3.60 7.60
C LEU A 307 7.50 2.88 6.52
N TYR A 308 6.85 1.90 5.87
CA TYR A 308 7.40 1.16 4.74
C TYR A 308 6.31 0.89 3.69
N GLY A 309 6.68 1.00 2.41
CA GLY A 309 5.87 0.56 1.26
C GLY A 309 5.67 1.63 0.20
N GLY A 310 4.78 1.33 -0.75
CA GLY A 310 4.32 2.28 -1.75
C GLY A 310 3.37 3.31 -1.14
N LEU A 311 3.54 4.59 -1.49
CA LEU A 311 2.78 5.69 -0.91
C LEU A 311 1.83 6.37 -1.89
N HIS A 312 1.83 5.92 -3.14
CA HIS A 312 0.94 6.33 -4.24
C HIS A 312 0.73 7.85 -4.37
N ILE A 313 1.82 8.62 -4.30
CA ILE A 313 1.76 10.09 -4.40
C ILE A 313 2.01 10.54 -5.84
N SER A 314 3.12 10.10 -6.45
CA SER A 314 3.43 10.41 -7.86
C SER A 314 3.85 9.16 -8.64
N PRO A 315 2.98 8.15 -8.76
CA PRO A 315 3.35 6.87 -9.37
C PRO A 315 3.69 6.97 -10.85
N PHE A 316 3.29 8.05 -11.52
CA PHE A 316 3.50 8.28 -12.96
C PHE A 316 4.65 9.24 -13.25
N ASP A 317 5.50 9.54 -12.29
CA ASP A 317 6.60 10.52 -12.39
C ASP A 317 6.12 11.91 -12.84
N ASP A 318 4.89 12.28 -12.50
CA ASP A 318 4.34 13.60 -12.64
C ASP A 318 4.25 14.28 -11.26
N TRP A 319 4.32 15.60 -11.21
CA TRP A 319 4.18 16.35 -9.98
C TRP A 319 3.14 17.45 -10.11
N ASP A 320 2.01 17.30 -9.44
CA ASP A 320 1.08 18.39 -9.22
C ASP A 320 1.55 19.17 -7.96
N PRO A 321 1.66 20.50 -8.00
CA PRO A 321 2.02 21.31 -6.82
C PRO A 321 1.16 21.05 -5.58
N LYS A 322 -0.06 20.53 -5.75
CA LYS A 322 -0.92 20.10 -4.63
C LYS A 322 -0.33 18.93 -3.82
N TYR A 323 0.54 18.14 -4.41
CA TYR A 323 1.18 17.03 -3.70
C TYR A 323 2.20 17.52 -2.66
N ASP A 324 2.66 18.77 -2.76
CA ASP A 324 3.49 19.39 -1.71
C ASP A 324 2.75 19.41 -0.36
N ASP A 325 1.41 19.54 -0.35
CA ASP A 325 0.60 19.48 0.87
C ASP A 325 0.67 18.10 1.56
N LEU A 326 0.84 17.02 0.80
CA LEU A 326 1.00 15.68 1.36
C LEU A 326 2.37 15.52 2.02
N VAL A 327 3.42 16.06 1.40
CA VAL A 327 4.78 16.05 1.94
C VAL A 327 4.81 16.86 3.25
N ILE A 328 4.29 18.09 3.24
CA ILE A 328 4.21 18.97 4.40
C ILE A 328 3.33 18.34 5.51
N GLY A 329 2.20 17.74 5.14
CA GLY A 329 1.26 17.17 6.09
C GLY A 329 1.84 16.04 6.94
N LEU A 330 2.82 15.31 6.43
CA LEU A 330 3.49 14.24 7.16
C LEU A 330 4.43 14.74 8.28
N GLU A 331 4.87 16.00 8.26
CA GLU A 331 5.74 16.59 9.29
C GLU A 331 5.13 16.49 10.70
N LYS A 332 3.79 16.48 10.78
CA LYS A 332 3.04 16.32 12.03
C LYS A 332 3.50 15.10 12.85
N TRP A 333 3.84 14.01 12.18
CA TRP A 333 4.19 12.74 12.84
C TRP A 333 5.68 12.57 13.13
N LYS A 334 6.53 13.49 12.65
CA LYS A 334 7.98 13.51 12.92
C LYS A 334 8.64 12.13 12.73
N LEU A 335 8.34 11.50 11.59
CA LEU A 335 8.87 10.18 11.25
C LEU A 335 10.38 10.11 11.43
N GLN A 336 10.85 9.04 12.03
CA GLN A 336 12.27 8.78 12.26
C GLN A 336 12.88 7.86 11.20
N ARG A 337 12.03 7.19 10.39
CA ARG A 337 12.49 6.26 9.35
C ARG A 337 11.43 6.09 8.27
N VAL A 338 11.79 6.37 7.02
CA VAL A 338 10.90 6.26 5.86
C VAL A 338 11.48 5.28 4.85
N GLY A 339 10.84 4.13 4.73
CA GLY A 339 11.19 3.07 3.77
C GLY A 339 10.25 3.07 2.57
N CYS A 340 10.16 4.18 1.85
CA CYS A 340 9.30 4.26 0.68
C CYS A 340 9.87 3.50 -0.53
N ASN A 341 8.99 3.06 -1.44
CA ASN A 341 9.35 2.41 -2.70
C ASN A 341 8.14 2.31 -3.64
N HIS A 342 8.23 1.48 -4.68
CA HIS A 342 7.14 1.10 -5.58
C HIS A 342 6.37 2.31 -6.12
N CYS A 343 5.05 2.39 -5.92
CA CYS A 343 4.19 3.47 -6.41
C CYS A 343 4.36 4.81 -5.69
N THR A 344 5.32 4.95 -4.78
CA THR A 344 5.68 6.27 -4.23
C THR A 344 6.09 7.22 -5.34
N GLY A 345 6.80 6.72 -6.36
CA GLY A 345 7.36 7.49 -7.45
C GLY A 345 8.71 8.14 -7.10
N LEU A 346 9.56 8.28 -8.10
CA LEU A 346 10.92 8.81 -7.92
C LEU A 346 10.91 10.28 -7.47
N ILE A 347 9.98 11.06 -8.02
CA ILE A 347 9.83 12.48 -7.67
C ILE A 347 9.42 12.62 -6.21
N THR A 348 8.46 11.84 -5.74
CA THR A 348 8.05 11.88 -4.33
C THR A 348 9.19 11.50 -3.39
N ALA A 349 9.94 10.45 -3.72
CA ALA A 349 11.09 10.04 -2.90
C ALA A 349 12.12 11.17 -2.79
N GLN A 350 12.41 11.86 -3.89
CA GLN A 350 13.30 13.04 -3.89
C GLN A 350 12.71 14.18 -3.06
N LYS A 351 11.41 14.47 -3.20
CA LYS A 351 10.73 15.51 -2.40
C LYS A 351 10.80 15.23 -0.91
N PHE A 352 10.69 13.97 -0.49
CA PHE A 352 10.88 13.61 0.92
C PHE A 352 12.31 13.88 1.38
N VAL A 353 13.32 13.54 0.56
CA VAL A 353 14.73 13.84 0.89
C VAL A 353 14.94 15.35 1.00
N ASP A 354 14.43 16.13 0.06
CA ASP A 354 14.57 17.60 0.03
C ASP A 354 13.86 18.27 1.22
N ALA A 355 12.75 17.69 1.68
CA ALA A 355 12.03 18.13 2.88
C ALA A 355 12.67 17.64 4.20
N GLY A 356 13.79 16.91 4.14
CA GLY A 356 14.53 16.45 5.33
C GLY A 356 13.96 15.20 6.01
N TYR A 357 13.09 14.46 5.36
CA TYR A 357 12.64 13.17 5.90
C TYR A 357 13.77 12.14 5.92
N PRO A 358 13.82 11.27 6.93
CA PRO A 358 14.84 10.23 7.07
C PRO A 358 14.56 9.05 6.13
N VAL A 359 14.65 9.30 4.82
CA VAL A 359 14.42 8.29 3.78
C VAL A 359 15.58 7.31 3.76
N VAL A 360 15.26 6.01 3.86
CA VAL A 360 16.23 4.93 3.77
C VAL A 360 16.57 4.69 2.30
N LYS A 361 17.84 4.87 1.98
CA LYS A 361 18.36 4.66 0.63
C LYS A 361 18.47 3.16 0.31
N GLY A 362 18.24 2.83 -0.95
CA GLY A 362 18.42 1.49 -1.49
C GLY A 362 19.80 1.31 -2.14
N THR A 363 20.00 0.11 -2.70
CA THR A 363 21.25 -0.28 -3.36
C THR A 363 21.16 -0.27 -4.88
N ALA A 364 19.99 -0.03 -5.46
CA ALA A 364 19.69 -0.10 -6.89
C ALA A 364 20.11 -1.43 -7.56
N ARG A 365 20.19 -2.50 -6.77
CA ARG A 365 20.51 -3.84 -7.28
C ARG A 365 19.28 -4.53 -7.87
N PHE A 366 19.49 -5.62 -8.58
CA PHE A 366 18.43 -6.48 -9.12
C PHE A 366 17.36 -5.72 -9.93
N ARG A 367 17.82 -4.82 -10.83
CA ARG A 367 17.00 -4.00 -11.72
C ARG A 367 16.18 -2.89 -11.03
N SER A 368 16.42 -2.60 -9.76
CA SER A 368 15.91 -1.36 -9.17
C SER A 368 16.57 -0.16 -9.82
N LYS A 369 15.75 0.87 -10.13
CA LYS A 369 16.19 2.00 -10.97
C LYS A 369 16.87 3.11 -10.21
N THR A 370 16.79 3.10 -8.87
CA THR A 370 17.26 4.22 -8.04
C THR A 370 17.87 3.74 -6.72
N THR A 371 18.75 4.56 -6.17
CA THR A 371 19.21 4.45 -4.77
C THR A 371 18.46 5.39 -3.83
N ASN A 372 17.51 6.19 -4.35
CA ASN A 372 16.79 7.17 -3.54
C ASN A 372 15.78 6.53 -2.59
N TYR A 373 15.39 5.28 -2.85
CA TYR A 373 14.54 4.48 -1.98
C TYR A 373 14.93 2.99 -1.99
N LEU A 374 14.27 2.18 -1.17
CA LEU A 374 14.53 0.76 -1.05
C LEU A 374 14.16 0.00 -2.35
N GLY A 375 15.14 -0.70 -2.91
CA GLY A 375 15.00 -1.50 -4.13
C GLY A 375 14.86 -2.98 -3.88
N ASN A 376 14.81 -3.75 -4.98
CA ASN A 376 14.73 -5.20 -4.97
C ASN A 376 15.87 -5.82 -4.15
N GLY A 377 15.54 -6.70 -3.21
CA GLY A 377 16.48 -7.38 -2.33
C GLY A 377 17.05 -6.50 -1.20
N ASP A 378 16.63 -5.25 -1.05
CA ASP A 378 17.03 -4.41 0.07
C ASP A 378 16.26 -4.79 1.35
N VAL A 379 16.83 -4.40 2.48
CA VAL A 379 16.28 -4.72 3.80
C VAL A 379 16.18 -3.46 4.64
N ILE A 380 15.09 -3.34 5.38
CA ILE A 380 14.93 -2.31 6.41
C ILE A 380 14.55 -2.97 7.74
N THR A 381 15.09 -2.45 8.84
CA THR A 381 14.79 -2.91 10.20
C THR A 381 14.24 -1.77 11.03
N PHE A 382 13.29 -2.06 11.90
CA PHE A 382 12.74 -1.14 12.88
C PHE A 382 12.85 -1.77 14.29
N PRO A 383 13.51 -1.13 15.27
CA PRO A 383 14.33 0.08 15.12
C PRO A 383 15.56 -0.18 14.25
N GLY A 384 16.13 0.88 13.68
CA GLY A 384 17.29 0.79 12.80
C GLY A 384 18.28 1.90 13.09
#